data_483d928038d3ae59625fda325b5c4bcb
#
_entry.id   483d928038d3ae59625fda325b5c4bcb
#
_cell.length_a   1.000
_cell.length_b   1.000
_cell.length_c   1.000
_cell.angle_alpha   90.00
_cell.angle_beta   90.00
_cell.angle_gamma   90.00
#
_symmetry.space_group_name_H-M   'P 1'
#
loop_
_entity.id
_entity.type
_entity.pdbx_description
1 polymer ?
#
loop_
_entity_poly.entity_id
_entity_poly.type
_entity_poly.pdbx_seq_one_letter_code
_entity_poly.pdbx_strand_id
1 'polypeptide(L)'
;LFGLVGSEMCIRDSHKPTGERFRADQVPDHIKKEDLTEPRQFNLMFQTNIGPVENENSTVYLRPETAQGIFVNFENVLRTMRAKIPFGIGNIGKSFRNEITPGQFIFRTREFEQMEIEFFCDESEEDKWFDYWIENRLNWYKNLGIPENKLRIREHDESELAHYAKKTSDIEFEYPWGWGELEGIANRGNYDLNAHQESSGKDLRYFDPNSDNKFTPSVIEPAGGLTRTLFAVLLSLYEEEELEKEVRLSLIHI
;
A
#
# COMPACT_ATOMS: atom_id res chain seq x y z
N LEU A 1 -3.34 5.58 -16.28
CA LEU A 1 -3.60 4.42 -15.40
C LEU A 1 -2.53 3.31 -15.50
N PHE A 2 -1.69 3.31 -16.56
CA PHE A 2 -0.68 2.27 -16.79
C PHE A 2 0.67 2.51 -16.07
N GLY A 3 0.81 3.59 -15.30
CA GLY A 3 2.08 3.99 -14.72
C GLY A 3 2.24 3.75 -13.22
N LEU A 4 1.21 3.35 -12.49
CA LEU A 4 1.16 3.53 -11.04
C LEU A 4 1.09 2.25 -10.21
N VAL A 5 0.53 1.22 -10.71
CA VAL A 5 0.91 -0.11 -10.27
C VAL A 5 2.02 -0.49 -11.23
N GLY A 6 3.24 -0.54 -10.73
CA GLY A 6 4.36 -0.87 -11.56
C GLY A 6 3.93 -1.96 -12.50
N SER A 7 4.11 -1.72 -13.79
CA SER A 7 4.00 -2.73 -14.82
C SER A 7 5.09 -3.81 -14.63
N GLU A 8 5.42 -4.09 -13.40
CA GLU A 8 6.05 -5.32 -13.00
C GLU A 8 5.04 -6.40 -13.33
N MET A 9 5.07 -6.75 -14.60
CA MET A 9 4.58 -8.01 -15.06
C MET A 9 5.31 -9.03 -14.21
N CYS A 10 4.66 -9.42 -13.08
CA CYS A 10 5.19 -10.45 -12.24
C CYS A 10 5.29 -11.70 -13.11
N ILE A 11 6.50 -12.00 -13.53
CA ILE A 11 6.79 -13.26 -14.20
C ILE A 11 6.62 -14.33 -13.13
N ARG A 12 5.82 -15.32 -13.44
CA ARG A 12 5.43 -16.34 -12.49
C ARG A 12 5.82 -17.71 -12.99
N ASP A 13 6.50 -18.45 -12.12
CA ASP A 13 6.80 -19.87 -12.28
C ASP A 13 5.92 -20.73 -11.37
N SER A 14 5.64 -21.95 -11.78
CA SER A 14 4.99 -22.96 -10.94
C SER A 14 5.94 -24.16 -10.79
N HIS A 15 6.09 -24.61 -9.58
CA HIS A 15 6.83 -25.84 -9.27
C HIS A 15 5.99 -27.03 -9.70
N LYS A 16 6.45 -27.78 -10.72
CA LYS A 16 5.71 -28.88 -11.34
C LYS A 16 5.30 -29.99 -10.35
N PRO A 17 6.17 -30.40 -9.38
CA PRO A 17 5.81 -31.46 -8.45
C PRO A 17 4.76 -31.08 -7.41
N THR A 18 4.77 -29.83 -6.90
CA THR A 18 3.88 -29.40 -5.81
C THR A 18 2.72 -28.51 -6.27
N GLY A 19 2.81 -27.93 -7.47
CA GLY A 19 1.88 -26.95 -7.97
C GLY A 19 1.99 -25.56 -7.29
N GLU A 20 2.97 -25.39 -6.41
CA GLU A 20 3.27 -24.10 -5.78
C GLU A 20 3.72 -23.09 -6.81
N ARG A 21 3.42 -21.82 -6.53
CA ARG A 21 3.59 -20.72 -7.47
C ARG A 21 4.47 -19.66 -6.85
N PHE A 22 5.51 -19.26 -7.57
CA PHE A 22 6.50 -18.29 -7.11
C PHE A 22 6.60 -17.11 -8.07
N ARG A 23 7.01 -15.96 -7.58
CA ARG A 23 7.55 -14.92 -8.45
C ARG A 23 8.89 -15.42 -8.99
N ALA A 24 9.19 -15.12 -10.24
CA ALA A 24 10.44 -15.58 -10.87
C ALA A 24 11.71 -15.06 -10.18
N ASP A 25 11.60 -13.92 -9.50
CA ASP A 25 12.66 -13.30 -8.69
C ASP A 25 12.71 -13.81 -7.22
N GLN A 26 11.74 -14.60 -6.80
CA GLN A 26 11.58 -15.09 -5.41
C GLN A 26 11.44 -16.62 -5.33
N VAL A 27 12.01 -17.33 -6.30
CA VAL A 27 12.03 -18.79 -6.26
C VAL A 27 13.04 -19.25 -5.21
N PRO A 28 12.63 -20.09 -4.23
CA PRO A 28 13.54 -20.60 -3.21
C PRO A 28 14.73 -21.38 -3.82
N ASP A 29 15.93 -21.20 -3.28
CA ASP A 29 17.18 -21.78 -3.80
C ASP A 29 17.18 -23.32 -3.88
N HIS A 30 16.34 -23.98 -3.07
CA HIS A 30 16.23 -25.44 -3.07
C HIS A 30 15.40 -26.00 -4.24
N ILE A 31 14.71 -25.13 -5.00
CA ILE A 31 13.91 -25.53 -6.16
C ILE A 31 14.75 -25.42 -7.43
N LYS A 32 14.87 -26.52 -8.14
CA LYS A 32 15.63 -26.58 -9.38
C LYS A 32 14.85 -25.94 -10.52
N LYS A 33 15.55 -25.21 -11.41
CA LYS A 33 14.94 -24.56 -12.58
C LYS A 33 14.21 -25.55 -13.51
N GLU A 34 14.68 -26.79 -13.61
CA GLU A 34 14.05 -27.87 -14.41
C GLU A 34 12.67 -28.28 -13.88
N ASP A 35 12.42 -28.07 -12.59
CA ASP A 35 11.14 -28.37 -11.94
C ASP A 35 10.16 -27.21 -12.02
N LEU A 36 10.54 -26.08 -12.62
CA LEU A 36 9.68 -24.95 -12.85
C LEU A 36 8.99 -25.03 -14.22
N THR A 37 7.81 -24.41 -14.32
CA THR A 37 7.16 -24.19 -15.61
C THR A 37 7.82 -23.01 -16.33
N GLU A 38 7.54 -22.86 -17.63
CA GLU A 38 7.89 -21.62 -18.33
C GLU A 38 7.26 -20.40 -17.65
N PRO A 39 8.05 -19.31 -17.46
CA PRO A 39 7.58 -18.08 -16.82
C PRO A 39 6.40 -17.49 -17.60
N ARG A 40 5.37 -17.06 -16.89
CA ARG A 40 4.20 -16.42 -17.49
C ARG A 40 4.00 -15.04 -16.91
N GLN A 41 3.65 -14.10 -17.77
CA GLN A 41 3.22 -12.77 -17.34
C GLN A 41 1.93 -12.89 -16.52
N PHE A 42 1.91 -12.21 -15.38
CA PHE A 42 0.79 -12.20 -14.48
C PHE A 42 0.25 -10.77 -14.33
N ASN A 43 -1.04 -10.59 -14.54
CA ASN A 43 -1.70 -9.31 -14.34
C ASN A 43 -2.20 -9.21 -12.89
N LEU A 44 -1.61 -8.29 -12.13
CA LEU A 44 -2.03 -8.00 -10.75
C LEU A 44 -3.39 -7.30 -10.67
N MET A 45 -3.85 -6.67 -11.75
CA MET A 45 -5.13 -5.97 -11.77
C MET A 45 -6.27 -6.93 -12.08
N PHE A 46 -7.35 -6.83 -11.31
CA PHE A 46 -8.61 -7.51 -11.66
C PHE A 46 -9.28 -6.83 -12.84
N GLN A 47 -9.69 -7.64 -13.79
CA GLN A 47 -10.55 -7.23 -14.91
C GLN A 47 -11.99 -7.66 -14.65
N THR A 48 -12.92 -6.82 -15.08
CA THR A 48 -14.35 -7.14 -15.15
C THR A 48 -14.97 -6.44 -16.36
N ASN A 49 -16.20 -6.78 -16.71
CA ASN A 49 -16.91 -6.17 -17.82
C ASN A 49 -18.08 -5.33 -17.31
N ILE A 50 -18.28 -4.15 -17.92
CA ILE A 50 -19.44 -3.29 -17.65
C ILE A 50 -20.46 -3.46 -18.78
N GLY A 51 -21.74 -3.54 -18.39
CA GLY A 51 -22.88 -3.61 -19.32
C GLY A 51 -23.38 -5.03 -19.54
N PRO A 52 -24.51 -5.16 -20.27
CA PRO A 52 -25.21 -6.44 -20.43
C PRO A 52 -24.58 -7.35 -21.49
N VAL A 53 -23.64 -6.86 -22.29
CA VAL A 53 -22.98 -7.61 -23.37
C VAL A 53 -21.48 -7.46 -23.22
N GLU A 54 -20.78 -8.59 -23.18
CA GLU A 54 -19.32 -8.62 -23.16
C GLU A 54 -18.76 -8.28 -24.56
N ASN A 55 -17.93 -7.24 -24.61
CA ASN A 55 -17.17 -6.85 -25.80
C ASN A 55 -15.84 -6.25 -25.36
N GLU A 56 -14.91 -6.06 -26.31
CA GLU A 56 -13.57 -5.53 -26.01
C GLU A 56 -13.59 -4.15 -25.33
N ASN A 57 -14.60 -3.35 -25.57
CA ASN A 57 -14.76 -2.01 -25.00
C ASN A 57 -15.45 -2.02 -23.63
N SER A 58 -15.96 -3.14 -23.17
CA SER A 58 -16.64 -3.27 -21.87
C SER A 58 -15.68 -3.59 -20.72
N THR A 59 -14.43 -3.93 -21.03
CA THR A 59 -13.43 -4.31 -20.01
C THR A 59 -13.03 -3.11 -19.17
N VAL A 60 -13.12 -3.29 -17.85
CA VAL A 60 -12.66 -2.33 -16.85
C VAL A 60 -11.79 -3.02 -15.81
N TYR A 61 -11.00 -2.23 -15.10
CA TYR A 61 -10.13 -2.73 -14.04
C TYR A 61 -10.59 -2.24 -12.69
N LEU A 62 -10.59 -3.12 -11.70
CA LEU A 62 -10.77 -2.72 -10.31
C LEU A 62 -9.50 -2.04 -9.79
N ARG A 63 -9.65 -1.01 -8.98
CA ARG A 63 -8.51 -0.25 -8.46
C ARG A 63 -7.64 -1.11 -7.53
N PRO A 64 -6.31 -1.12 -7.71
CA PRO A 64 -5.39 -1.88 -6.86
C PRO A 64 -4.94 -1.11 -5.61
N GLU A 65 -5.26 0.19 -5.54
CA GLU A 65 -4.93 1.12 -4.46
C GLU A 65 -5.95 2.26 -4.39
N THR A 66 -5.98 2.98 -3.30
CA THR A 66 -6.87 4.14 -3.12
C THR A 66 -6.21 5.47 -3.47
N ALA A 67 -4.89 5.51 -3.64
CA ALA A 67 -4.08 6.70 -3.94
C ALA A 67 -4.56 7.49 -5.16
N GLN A 68 -4.85 6.81 -6.26
CA GLN A 68 -5.23 7.47 -7.51
C GLN A 68 -6.51 8.31 -7.41
N GLY A 69 -7.45 7.86 -6.56
CA GLY A 69 -8.64 8.64 -6.25
C GLY A 69 -8.32 9.97 -5.56
N ILE A 70 -7.24 10.02 -4.79
CA ILE A 70 -6.76 11.22 -4.12
C ILE A 70 -6.14 12.18 -5.14
N PHE A 71 -5.23 11.70 -5.99
CA PHE A 71 -4.57 12.53 -7.02
C PHE A 71 -5.57 13.14 -8.00
N VAL A 72 -6.58 12.40 -8.44
CA VAL A 72 -7.66 12.91 -9.31
C VAL A 72 -8.41 14.06 -8.64
N ASN A 73 -8.55 14.03 -7.32
CA ASN A 73 -9.27 15.06 -6.56
C ASN A 73 -8.37 16.19 -6.02
N PHE A 74 -7.07 16.14 -6.22
CA PHE A 74 -6.12 17.13 -5.69
C PHE A 74 -6.51 18.57 -6.03
N GLU A 75 -6.70 18.89 -7.32
CA GLU A 75 -7.10 20.22 -7.76
C GLU A 75 -8.42 20.68 -7.14
N ASN A 76 -9.39 19.77 -7.08
CA ASN A 76 -10.71 20.05 -6.51
C ASN A 76 -10.62 20.39 -5.01
N VAL A 77 -9.88 19.61 -4.24
CA VAL A 77 -9.67 19.85 -2.80
C VAL A 77 -8.89 21.15 -2.59
N LEU A 78 -7.79 21.34 -3.32
CA LEU A 78 -6.98 22.56 -3.22
C LEU A 78 -7.85 23.82 -3.41
N ARG A 79 -8.72 23.83 -4.44
CA ARG A 79 -9.58 24.96 -4.76
C ARG A 79 -10.73 25.14 -3.76
N THR A 80 -11.45 24.06 -3.42
CA THR A 80 -12.67 24.15 -2.60
C THR A 80 -12.36 24.39 -1.12
N MET A 81 -11.30 23.78 -0.61
CA MET A 81 -10.86 23.93 0.78
C MET A 81 -9.90 25.11 0.96
N ARG A 82 -9.41 25.70 -0.12
CA ARG A 82 -8.34 26.73 -0.08
C ARG A 82 -7.13 26.23 0.73
N ALA A 83 -6.81 24.96 0.53
CA ALA A 83 -5.75 24.30 1.29
C ALA A 83 -4.40 24.98 1.02
N LYS A 84 -3.58 25.04 2.06
CA LYS A 84 -2.20 25.54 1.98
C LYS A 84 -1.25 24.38 2.26
N ILE A 85 -0.16 24.30 1.53
CA ILE A 85 0.92 23.34 1.78
C ILE A 85 1.62 23.69 3.12
N PRO A 86 1.90 22.71 3.99
CA PRO A 86 1.60 21.28 3.80
C PRO A 86 0.16 20.90 4.17
N PHE A 87 -0.44 19.97 3.44
CA PHE A 87 -1.73 19.37 3.80
C PHE A 87 -1.84 17.94 3.27
N GLY A 88 -2.73 17.13 3.86
CA GLY A 88 -2.97 15.76 3.44
C GLY A 88 -4.42 15.52 3.01
N ILE A 89 -4.61 14.56 2.12
CA ILE A 89 -5.91 14.01 1.76
C ILE A 89 -5.88 12.53 2.11
N GLY A 90 -6.81 12.09 2.98
CA GLY A 90 -6.95 10.69 3.35
C GLY A 90 -8.11 10.03 2.61
N ASN A 91 -7.95 8.76 2.29
CA ASN A 91 -8.98 7.91 1.72
C ASN A 91 -8.97 6.54 2.39
N ILE A 92 -10.16 6.05 2.75
CA ILE A 92 -10.35 4.68 3.23
C ILE A 92 -11.33 4.01 2.28
N GLY A 93 -10.97 2.84 1.77
CA GLY A 93 -11.82 2.13 0.85
C GLY A 93 -11.25 0.80 0.37
N LYS A 94 -12.06 0.10 -0.41
CA LYS A 94 -11.67 -1.19 -0.98
C LYS A 94 -10.65 -1.04 -2.08
N SER A 95 -9.66 -1.93 -2.04
CA SER A 95 -8.67 -2.15 -3.08
C SER A 95 -8.64 -3.63 -3.47
N PHE A 96 -8.21 -3.92 -4.69
CA PHE A 96 -8.28 -5.25 -5.27
C PHE A 96 -6.96 -5.59 -5.95
N ARG A 97 -6.35 -6.68 -5.51
CA ARG A 97 -5.13 -7.21 -6.14
C ARG A 97 -5.34 -8.67 -6.47
N ASN A 98 -5.06 -9.06 -7.70
CA ASN A 98 -5.17 -10.45 -8.13
C ASN A 98 -4.01 -11.27 -7.57
N GLU A 99 -3.98 -11.41 -6.24
CA GLU A 99 -2.92 -12.12 -5.51
C GLU A 99 -2.74 -13.54 -6.02
N ILE A 100 -1.48 -13.91 -6.26
CA ILE A 100 -1.11 -15.25 -6.73
C ILE A 100 -1.42 -16.29 -5.67
N THR A 101 -1.04 -15.99 -4.42
CA THR A 101 -1.16 -16.88 -3.28
C THR A 101 -1.81 -16.13 -2.12
N PRO A 102 -3.14 -15.99 -2.11
CA PRO A 102 -3.84 -15.52 -0.92
C PRO A 102 -3.57 -16.45 0.25
N GLY A 103 -3.51 -15.92 1.46
CA GLY A 103 -3.24 -16.74 2.62
C GLY A 103 -3.13 -15.97 3.93
N GLN A 104 -2.83 -16.70 4.99
CA GLN A 104 -2.64 -16.13 6.32
C GLN A 104 -3.86 -15.33 6.79
N PHE A 105 -5.03 -15.97 6.68
CA PHE A 105 -6.33 -15.41 7.03
C PHE A 105 -6.58 -14.11 6.24
N ILE A 106 -6.77 -12.97 6.94
CA ILE A 106 -7.05 -11.67 6.31
C ILE A 106 -5.78 -10.84 6.03
N PHE A 107 -4.59 -11.41 6.23
CA PHE A 107 -3.33 -10.71 5.96
C PHE A 107 -3.09 -10.49 4.46
N ARG A 108 -3.38 -11.52 3.64
CA ARG A 108 -3.21 -11.44 2.18
C ARG A 108 -4.46 -11.96 1.47
N THR A 109 -5.31 -11.04 1.06
CA THR A 109 -6.58 -11.29 0.38
C THR A 109 -6.62 -10.55 -0.95
N ARG A 110 -7.50 -10.98 -1.86
CA ARG A 110 -7.66 -10.33 -3.17
C ARG A 110 -8.50 -9.07 -3.12
N GLU A 111 -9.40 -8.98 -2.15
CA GLU A 111 -10.17 -7.78 -1.80
C GLU A 111 -9.82 -7.42 -0.37
N PHE A 112 -9.42 -6.18 -0.12
CA PHE A 112 -9.04 -5.68 1.20
C PHE A 112 -9.42 -4.21 1.34
N GLU A 113 -9.45 -3.73 2.56
CA GLU A 113 -9.63 -2.31 2.84
C GLU A 113 -8.27 -1.68 3.11
N GLN A 114 -8.04 -0.55 2.47
CA GLN A 114 -6.82 0.23 2.55
C GLN A 114 -7.15 1.62 3.08
N MET A 115 -6.25 2.17 3.87
CA MET A 115 -6.26 3.56 4.31
C MET A 115 -4.97 4.20 3.83
N GLU A 116 -5.10 5.25 3.05
CA GLU A 116 -3.98 5.99 2.48
C GLU A 116 -4.12 7.48 2.74
N ILE A 117 -3.00 8.13 2.94
CA ILE A 117 -2.87 9.58 3.05
C ILE A 117 -1.85 10.03 2.02
N GLU A 118 -2.25 10.94 1.13
CA GLU A 118 -1.31 11.65 0.29
C GLU A 118 -1.05 13.01 0.93
N PHE A 119 0.14 13.15 1.49
CA PHE A 119 0.55 14.38 2.19
C PHE A 119 1.42 15.21 1.27
N PHE A 120 0.90 16.35 0.85
CA PHE A 120 1.50 17.29 -0.09
C PHE A 120 2.37 18.29 0.65
N CYS A 121 3.64 18.38 0.29
CA CYS A 121 4.61 19.28 0.92
C CYS A 121 5.54 19.94 -0.11
N ASP A 122 6.35 20.89 0.36
CA ASP A 122 7.45 21.43 -0.43
C ASP A 122 8.57 20.40 -0.55
N GLU A 123 9.21 20.31 -1.73
CA GLU A 123 10.29 19.36 -1.98
C GLU A 123 11.47 19.54 -1.00
N SER A 124 11.74 20.77 -0.56
CA SER A 124 12.80 21.05 0.41
C SER A 124 12.53 20.51 1.81
N GLU A 125 11.28 20.15 2.11
CA GLU A 125 10.86 19.62 3.42
C GLU A 125 10.49 18.11 3.36
N GLU A 126 10.64 17.44 2.23
CA GLU A 126 10.16 16.06 2.05
C GLU A 126 10.77 15.07 3.05
N ASP A 127 12.09 15.16 3.34
CA ASP A 127 12.73 14.28 4.31
C ASP A 127 12.20 14.49 5.74
N LYS A 128 12.00 15.74 6.14
CA LYS A 128 11.41 16.09 7.44
C LYS A 128 10.01 15.49 7.58
N TRP A 129 9.18 15.57 6.53
CA TRP A 129 7.82 15.05 6.58
C TRP A 129 7.78 13.53 6.47
N PHE A 130 8.73 12.92 5.78
CA PHE A 130 8.89 11.48 5.75
C PHE A 130 9.18 10.92 7.15
N ASP A 131 10.16 11.48 7.85
CA ASP A 131 10.51 11.08 9.21
C ASP A 131 9.35 11.31 10.18
N TYR A 132 8.67 12.47 10.07
CA TYR A 132 7.48 12.79 10.86
C TYR A 132 6.39 11.72 10.69
N TRP A 133 6.11 11.30 9.46
CA TRP A 133 5.06 10.33 9.22
C TRP A 133 5.41 8.95 9.74
N ILE A 134 6.67 8.51 9.67
CA ILE A 134 7.11 7.25 10.28
C ILE A 134 6.84 7.29 11.78
N GLU A 135 7.29 8.32 12.49
CA GLU A 135 7.10 8.44 13.92
C GLU A 135 5.61 8.55 14.30
N ASN A 136 4.86 9.38 13.59
CA ASN A 136 3.44 9.60 13.82
C ASN A 136 2.64 8.30 13.66
N ARG A 137 2.89 7.54 12.58
CA ARG A 137 2.18 6.29 12.31
C ARG A 137 2.58 5.19 13.30
N LEU A 138 3.86 5.07 13.64
CA LEU A 138 4.31 4.14 14.68
C LEU A 138 3.63 4.41 16.02
N ASN A 139 3.55 5.67 16.43
CA ASN A 139 2.88 6.08 17.66
C ASN A 139 1.36 5.83 17.60
N TRP A 140 0.75 5.98 16.42
CA TRP A 140 -0.66 5.67 16.23
C TRP A 140 -0.95 4.17 16.49
N TYR A 141 -0.11 3.25 15.98
CA TYR A 141 -0.24 1.82 16.25
C TYR A 141 -0.05 1.48 17.73
N LYS A 142 0.91 2.11 18.40
CA LYS A 142 1.08 1.95 19.86
C LYS A 142 -0.16 2.41 20.63
N ASN A 143 -0.76 3.52 20.21
CA ASN A 143 -1.99 4.05 20.83
C ASN A 143 -3.22 3.17 20.57
N LEU A 144 -3.22 2.31 19.54
CA LEU A 144 -4.24 1.28 19.33
C LEU A 144 -4.07 0.06 20.27
N GLY A 145 -3.03 0.06 21.12
CA GLY A 145 -2.75 -1.04 22.05
C GLY A 145 -1.82 -2.11 21.51
N ILE A 146 -1.18 -1.90 20.36
CA ILE A 146 -0.17 -2.84 19.85
C ILE A 146 1.12 -2.65 20.65
N PRO A 147 1.67 -3.72 21.28
CA PRO A 147 2.90 -3.63 22.07
C PRO A 147 4.10 -3.20 21.22
N GLU A 148 4.92 -2.30 21.77
CA GLU A 148 6.08 -1.75 21.06
C GLU A 148 7.07 -2.81 20.59
N ASN A 149 7.28 -3.86 21.39
CA ASN A 149 8.17 -4.97 21.06
C ASN A 149 7.65 -5.85 19.90
N LYS A 150 6.40 -5.64 19.46
CA LYS A 150 5.79 -6.28 18.28
C LYS A 150 5.78 -5.39 17.04
N LEU A 151 6.36 -4.21 17.13
CA LEU A 151 6.49 -3.26 16.03
C LEU A 151 7.96 -3.02 15.72
N ARG A 152 8.29 -2.87 14.45
CA ARG A 152 9.61 -2.39 14.02
C ARG A 152 9.49 -1.57 12.75
N ILE A 153 10.50 -0.74 12.51
CA ILE A 153 10.66 -0.01 11.25
C ILE A 153 11.66 -0.79 10.39
N ARG A 154 11.33 -1.01 9.12
CA ARG A 154 12.20 -1.59 8.11
C ARG A 154 12.37 -0.62 6.96
N GLU A 155 13.55 -0.11 6.75
CA GLU A 155 13.88 0.69 5.56
C GLU A 155 14.09 -0.24 4.36
N HIS A 156 13.64 0.21 3.19
CA HIS A 156 13.86 -0.51 1.94
C HIS A 156 15.21 -0.16 1.34
N ASP A 157 15.90 -1.17 0.82
CA ASP A 157 17.09 -0.96 0.00
C ASP A 157 16.70 -0.35 -1.37
N GLU A 158 17.63 0.34 -2.02
CA GLU A 158 17.40 0.96 -3.33
C GLU A 158 16.85 -0.02 -4.39
N SER A 159 17.23 -1.30 -4.31
CA SER A 159 16.77 -2.36 -5.21
C SER A 159 15.32 -2.80 -4.98
N GLU A 160 14.74 -2.45 -3.82
CA GLU A 160 13.36 -2.79 -3.45
C GLU A 160 12.38 -1.63 -3.74
N LEU A 161 12.91 -0.42 -4.00
CA LEU A 161 12.09 0.77 -4.21
C LEU A 161 11.20 0.63 -5.45
N ALA A 162 9.95 1.02 -5.31
CA ALA A 162 9.07 1.23 -6.45
C ALA A 162 9.61 2.36 -7.34
N HIS A 163 9.39 2.27 -8.65
CA HIS A 163 9.90 3.24 -9.63
C HIS A 163 9.50 4.70 -9.39
N TYR A 164 8.47 4.93 -8.60
CA TYR A 164 7.98 6.26 -8.22
C TYR A 164 8.50 6.74 -6.86
N ALA A 165 9.09 5.86 -6.06
CA ALA A 165 9.50 6.18 -4.70
C ALA A 165 10.98 6.58 -4.64
N LYS A 166 11.28 7.69 -3.97
CA LYS A 166 12.64 8.12 -3.64
C LYS A 166 13.15 7.37 -2.39
N LYS A 167 12.24 7.05 -1.46
CA LYS A 167 12.53 6.40 -0.18
C LYS A 167 11.27 5.69 0.31
N THR A 168 11.42 4.52 0.92
CA THR A 168 10.31 3.76 1.50
C THR A 168 10.74 3.13 2.81
N SER A 169 9.85 3.14 3.80
CA SER A 169 10.01 2.42 5.06
C SER A 169 8.70 1.73 5.42
N ASP A 170 8.78 0.50 5.91
CA ASP A 170 7.63 -0.23 6.43
C ASP A 170 7.59 -0.16 7.95
N ILE A 171 6.39 -0.01 8.50
CA ILE A 171 6.10 -0.42 9.87
C ILE A 171 5.65 -1.88 9.77
N GLU A 172 6.43 -2.78 10.37
CA GLU A 172 6.13 -4.19 10.42
C GLU A 172 5.61 -4.62 11.80
N PHE A 173 4.74 -5.61 11.79
CA PHE A 173 4.20 -6.26 12.98
C PHE A 173 4.69 -7.72 13.04
N GLU A 174 4.95 -8.22 14.26
CA GLU A 174 5.30 -9.61 14.52
C GLU A 174 4.04 -10.50 14.53
N TYR A 175 3.69 -11.03 13.34
CA TYR A 175 2.63 -12.02 13.19
C TYR A 175 3.06 -13.41 13.68
N PRO A 176 2.15 -14.37 13.86
CA PRO A 176 2.51 -15.74 14.27
C PRO A 176 3.49 -16.48 13.34
N TRP A 177 3.63 -16.03 12.10
CA TRP A 177 4.57 -16.58 11.10
C TRP A 177 5.83 -15.72 10.90
N GLY A 178 6.02 -14.68 11.70
CA GLY A 178 7.15 -13.76 11.63
C GLY A 178 6.75 -12.32 11.25
N TRP A 179 7.75 -11.51 10.98
CA TRP A 179 7.55 -10.10 10.65
C TRP A 179 6.83 -9.93 9.32
N GLY A 180 5.88 -9.02 9.29
CA GLY A 180 5.12 -8.69 8.09
C GLY A 180 4.71 -7.22 8.08
N GLU A 181 4.65 -6.66 6.88
CA GLU A 181 4.25 -5.29 6.62
C GLU A 181 2.84 -5.00 7.16
N LEU A 182 2.72 -3.95 7.95
CA LEU A 182 1.47 -3.41 8.46
C LEU A 182 1.10 -2.13 7.73
N GLU A 183 2.07 -1.24 7.50
CA GLU A 183 1.93 0.02 6.79
C GLU A 183 3.23 0.39 6.10
N GLY A 184 3.17 0.78 4.83
CA GLY A 184 4.29 1.39 4.11
C GLY A 184 4.22 2.91 4.19
N ILE A 185 5.36 3.57 4.35
CA ILE A 185 5.50 5.02 4.20
C ILE A 185 6.46 5.28 3.04
N ALA A 186 5.99 5.94 1.99
CA ALA A 186 6.78 6.23 0.80
C ALA A 186 6.95 7.74 0.56
N ASN A 187 8.16 8.14 0.21
CA ASN A 187 8.38 9.44 -0.43
C ASN A 187 8.22 9.25 -1.95
N ARG A 188 7.09 9.65 -2.49
CA ARG A 188 6.74 9.55 -3.93
C ARG A 188 7.26 10.72 -4.74
N GLY A 189 7.85 11.73 -4.09
CA GLY A 189 8.23 12.97 -4.73
C GLY A 189 7.04 13.60 -5.46
N ASN A 190 7.29 14.19 -6.61
CA ASN A 190 6.27 14.82 -7.44
C ASN A 190 5.82 13.95 -8.64
N TYR A 191 6.15 12.65 -8.63
CA TYR A 191 5.94 11.74 -9.73
C TYR A 191 4.47 11.67 -10.18
N ASP A 192 3.55 11.40 -9.26
CA ASP A 192 2.14 11.20 -9.58
C ASP A 192 1.48 12.47 -10.14
N LEU A 193 1.71 13.63 -9.50
CA LEU A 193 1.16 14.89 -9.98
C LEU A 193 1.70 15.25 -11.37
N ASN A 194 2.98 14.99 -11.66
CA ASN A 194 3.55 15.20 -12.99
C ASN A 194 2.93 14.26 -14.03
N ALA A 195 2.77 12.97 -13.72
CA ALA A 195 2.12 12.02 -14.61
C ALA A 195 0.65 12.39 -14.89
N HIS A 196 -0.06 12.88 -13.88
CA HIS A 196 -1.43 13.39 -14.05
C HIS A 196 -1.49 14.68 -14.87
N GLN A 197 -0.51 15.59 -14.72
CA GLN A 197 -0.39 16.79 -15.54
C GLN A 197 -0.18 16.44 -17.02
N GLU A 198 0.77 15.55 -17.30
CA GLU A 198 1.07 15.11 -18.66
C GLU A 198 -0.12 14.45 -19.35
N SER A 199 -0.81 13.54 -18.64
CA SER A 199 -1.92 12.78 -19.22
C SER A 199 -3.20 13.60 -19.38
N SER A 200 -3.46 14.56 -18.48
CA SER A 200 -4.69 15.37 -18.49
C SER A 200 -4.55 16.72 -19.20
N GLY A 201 -3.32 17.20 -19.39
CA GLY A 201 -3.04 18.56 -19.86
C GLY A 201 -3.38 19.67 -18.86
N LYS A 202 -3.71 19.33 -17.61
CA LYS A 202 -4.03 20.29 -16.56
C LYS A 202 -2.79 20.72 -15.79
N ASP A 203 -2.75 22.01 -15.37
CA ASP A 203 -1.74 22.52 -14.45
C ASP A 203 -2.10 22.18 -13.01
N LEU A 204 -1.43 21.20 -12.40
CA LEU A 204 -1.63 20.76 -11.01
C LEU A 204 -0.60 21.37 -10.04
N ARG A 205 0.16 22.37 -10.49
CA ARG A 205 1.13 23.04 -9.62
C ARG A 205 0.41 23.89 -8.57
N TYR A 206 0.93 23.84 -7.36
CA TYR A 206 0.52 24.73 -6.27
C TYR A 206 1.11 26.12 -6.47
N PHE A 207 0.30 27.13 -6.25
CA PHE A 207 0.74 28.54 -6.20
C PHE A 207 0.90 28.94 -4.72
N ASP A 208 2.13 29.25 -4.31
CA ASP A 208 2.39 29.80 -2.99
C ASP A 208 2.29 31.32 -2.99
N PRO A 209 1.27 31.90 -2.33
CA PRO A 209 1.09 33.34 -2.30
C PRO A 209 2.15 34.10 -1.49
N ASN A 210 2.96 33.39 -0.66
CA ASN A 210 3.99 34.05 0.11
C ASN A 210 5.27 34.26 -0.67
N SER A 211 5.61 33.31 -1.54
CA SER A 211 6.83 33.35 -2.38
C SER A 211 6.56 33.78 -3.83
N ASP A 212 5.29 33.97 -4.21
CA ASP A 212 4.85 34.23 -5.59
C ASP A 212 5.35 33.18 -6.58
N ASN A 213 5.50 31.93 -6.14
CA ASN A 213 6.07 30.84 -6.91
C ASN A 213 5.04 29.72 -7.19
N LYS A 214 5.20 29.04 -8.32
CA LYS A 214 4.43 27.84 -8.65
C LYS A 214 5.36 26.63 -8.71
N PHE A 215 4.99 25.55 -8.02
CA PHE A 215 5.74 24.30 -8.03
C PHE A 215 4.80 23.08 -7.94
N THR A 216 5.25 21.94 -8.41
CA THR A 216 4.56 20.66 -8.19
C THR A 216 4.94 20.14 -6.81
N PRO A 217 3.98 19.95 -5.89
CA PRO A 217 4.28 19.44 -4.56
C PRO A 217 4.91 18.04 -4.59
N SER A 218 5.79 17.79 -3.62
CA SER A 218 6.20 16.44 -3.26
C SER A 218 5.14 15.77 -2.39
N VAL A 219 5.09 14.44 -2.43
CA VAL A 219 4.08 13.64 -1.75
C VAL A 219 4.73 12.62 -0.84
N ILE A 220 4.31 12.61 0.40
CA ILE A 220 4.61 11.54 1.36
C ILE A 220 3.34 10.71 1.54
N GLU A 221 3.45 9.41 1.32
CA GLU A 221 2.33 8.47 1.37
C GLU A 221 2.46 7.49 2.54
N PRO A 222 1.76 7.66 3.64
CA PRO A 222 1.44 6.58 4.57
C PRO A 222 0.29 5.74 4.01
N ALA A 223 0.53 4.44 3.78
CA ALA A 223 -0.42 3.49 3.18
C ALA A 223 -0.54 2.23 4.02
N GLY A 224 -1.61 2.13 4.82
CA GLY A 224 -1.87 1.02 5.70
C GLY A 224 -3.04 0.14 5.25
N GLY A 225 -2.92 -1.17 5.47
CA GLY A 225 -4.03 -2.11 5.31
C GLY A 225 -4.95 -2.04 6.52
N LEU A 226 -6.19 -1.52 6.36
CA LEU A 226 -7.15 -1.49 7.47
C LEU A 226 -7.48 -2.91 7.96
N THR A 227 -7.63 -3.86 7.04
CA THR A 227 -7.85 -5.28 7.35
C THR A 227 -6.67 -5.89 8.12
N ARG A 228 -5.42 -5.55 7.73
CA ARG A 228 -4.20 -5.98 8.45
C ARG A 228 -4.12 -5.34 9.83
N THR A 229 -4.46 -4.06 9.94
CA THR A 229 -4.49 -3.34 11.23
C THR A 229 -5.47 -3.99 12.19
N LEU A 230 -6.69 -4.28 11.74
CA LEU A 230 -7.67 -5.02 12.56
C LEU A 230 -7.09 -6.36 13.03
N PHE A 231 -6.45 -7.09 12.14
CA PHE A 231 -5.86 -8.39 12.49
C PHE A 231 -4.71 -8.26 13.50
N ALA A 232 -3.83 -7.29 13.35
CA ALA A 232 -2.74 -7.03 14.29
C ALA A 232 -3.26 -6.63 15.69
N VAL A 233 -4.32 -5.80 15.75
CA VAL A 233 -4.97 -5.42 17.01
C VAL A 233 -5.58 -6.66 17.68
N LEU A 234 -6.34 -7.48 16.94
CA LEU A 234 -6.91 -8.71 17.48
C LEU A 234 -5.86 -9.67 18.02
N LEU A 235 -4.75 -9.87 17.27
CA LEU A 235 -3.63 -10.70 17.73
C LEU A 235 -2.91 -10.13 18.95
N SER A 236 -2.88 -8.82 19.10
CA SER A 236 -2.20 -8.15 20.22
C SER A 236 -3.02 -8.21 21.51
N LEU A 237 -4.34 -8.28 21.39
CA LEU A 237 -5.28 -8.24 22.52
C LEU A 237 -5.91 -9.61 22.83
N TYR A 238 -5.52 -10.64 22.07
CA TYR A 238 -6.00 -12.00 22.28
C TYR A 238 -5.33 -12.61 23.49
N GLU A 239 -6.13 -13.16 24.40
CA GLU A 239 -5.69 -13.90 25.58
C GLU A 239 -6.45 -15.22 25.71
N GLU A 240 -5.76 -16.25 26.18
CA GLU A 240 -6.34 -17.52 26.57
C GLU A 240 -6.45 -17.56 28.10
N GLU A 241 -7.65 -17.74 28.62
CA GLU A 241 -7.91 -17.87 30.04
C GLU A 241 -8.25 -19.32 30.36
N GLU A 242 -7.38 -19.99 31.13
CA GLU A 242 -7.62 -21.33 31.61
C GLU A 242 -8.61 -21.32 32.80
N LEU A 243 -9.78 -21.89 32.61
CA LEU A 243 -10.77 -22.13 33.63
C LEU A 243 -10.68 -23.58 34.09
N GLU A 244 -11.23 -23.90 35.29
CA GLU A 244 -11.17 -25.27 35.88
C GLU A 244 -11.72 -26.38 34.95
N LYS A 245 -12.54 -26.05 33.95
CA LYS A 245 -13.21 -27.03 33.08
C LYS A 245 -13.05 -26.77 31.58
N GLU A 246 -12.57 -25.58 31.20
CA GLU A 246 -12.47 -25.16 29.80
C GLU A 246 -11.45 -24.05 29.64
N VAL A 247 -10.97 -23.86 28.39
CA VAL A 247 -10.21 -22.70 27.99
C VAL A 247 -11.16 -21.68 27.40
N ARG A 248 -11.14 -20.45 27.89
CA ARG A 248 -11.93 -19.34 27.37
C ARG A 248 -11.01 -18.41 26.57
N LEU A 249 -11.47 -18.05 25.36
CA LEU A 249 -10.82 -17.04 24.55
C LEU A 249 -11.36 -15.66 24.99
N SER A 250 -10.46 -14.75 25.31
CA SER A 250 -10.82 -13.42 25.81
C SER A 250 -10.25 -12.32 24.92
N LEU A 251 -11.05 -11.26 24.72
CA LEU A 251 -10.69 -10.00 24.08
C LEU A 251 -11.12 -8.82 24.99
N ILE A 252 -11.05 -9.02 26.30
CA ILE A 252 -11.63 -8.10 27.31
C ILE A 252 -11.00 -6.70 27.28
N HIS A 253 -9.83 -6.57 26.71
CA HIS A 253 -9.07 -5.31 26.71
C HIS A 253 -9.19 -4.49 25.43
N ILE A 254 -10.15 -4.82 24.57
CA ILE A 254 -10.50 -4.00 23.39
C ILE A 254 -11.48 -2.89 23.79
#